data_8f139524abf419c483da1141faca5660
#
_entry.id   8f139524abf419c483da1141faca5660
#
_cell.length_a   1.000
_cell.length_b   1.000
_cell.length_c   1.000
_cell.angle_alpha   90.00
_cell.angle_beta   90.00
_cell.angle_gamma   90.00
#
_symmetry.space_group_name_H-M   'P 1'
#
loop_
_entity.id
_entity.type
_entity.pdbx_description
1 polymer ?
#
loop_
_entity_poly.entity_id
_entity_poly.type
_entity_poly.pdbx_seq_one_letter_code
_entity_poly.pdbx_strand_id
1 'polypeptide(L)'
;LEGESGALQYAVIGIGVNCNNTLEDFPPELRDVATSLYLETGKRVQRAALAAALIEELDKLYAALQSGDTASYLTAYRCDCLTLGREVQLLWQNVKEKVTALDVDEQFGLVVRHEDGRVETIRTGEVSVRGLYGYVE
;
A
#
# COMPACT_ATOMS: atom_id res chain seq x y z
N LEU A 1 16.06 9.61 -2.05
CA LEU A 1 17.48 9.58 -1.70
C LEU A 1 18.23 9.26 -2.99
N GLU A 2 18.58 10.30 -3.74
CA GLU A 2 19.33 10.19 -4.98
C GLU A 2 20.82 10.07 -4.65
N GLY A 3 21.41 8.93 -5.02
CA GLY A 3 22.85 8.87 -5.18
C GLY A 3 23.25 9.47 -6.52
N GLU A 4 24.43 10.03 -6.65
CA GLU A 4 24.97 10.68 -7.85
C GLU A 4 24.98 9.78 -9.11
N SER A 5 24.62 8.51 -9.01
CA SER A 5 24.55 7.54 -10.11
C SER A 5 23.13 7.15 -10.53
N GLY A 6 22.08 7.73 -9.92
CA GLY A 6 20.68 7.36 -10.19
C GLY A 6 20.30 5.95 -9.73
N ALA A 7 21.20 5.21 -9.09
CA ALA A 7 20.93 3.89 -8.53
C ALA A 7 20.50 3.99 -7.07
N LEU A 8 19.44 3.28 -6.70
CA LEU A 8 18.97 3.18 -5.32
C LEU A 8 20.01 2.41 -4.48
N GLN A 9 20.64 3.08 -3.52
CA GLN A 9 21.66 2.45 -2.67
C GLN A 9 21.05 1.67 -1.50
N TYR A 10 19.96 2.18 -0.93
CA TYR A 10 19.21 1.51 0.14
C TYR A 10 17.77 2.03 0.20
N ALA A 11 16.89 1.23 0.76
CA ALA A 11 15.53 1.62 1.09
C ALA A 11 15.28 1.42 2.59
N VAL A 12 14.53 2.32 3.21
CA VAL A 12 14.06 2.16 4.59
C VAL A 12 12.57 1.93 4.55
N ILE A 13 12.13 0.79 5.06
CA ILE A 13 10.74 0.38 5.09
C ILE A 13 10.23 0.54 6.53
N GLY A 14 9.18 1.33 6.71
CA GLY A 14 8.46 1.45 7.98
C GLY A 14 7.10 0.76 7.90
N ILE A 15 6.85 -0.21 8.77
CA ILE A 15 5.57 -0.93 8.83
C ILE A 15 4.94 -0.70 10.20
N GLY A 16 3.75 -0.08 10.22
CA GLY A 16 2.94 0.13 11.42
C GLY A 16 1.72 -0.78 11.43
N VAL A 17 1.54 -1.59 12.49
CA VAL A 17 0.38 -2.47 12.65
C VAL A 17 -0.23 -2.29 14.03
N ASN A 18 -1.52 -1.96 14.08
CA ASN A 18 -2.30 -1.98 15.31
C ASN A 18 -2.56 -3.44 15.70
N CYS A 19 -1.81 -3.96 16.67
CA CYS A 19 -1.88 -5.39 17.02
C CYS A 19 -2.99 -5.69 18.01
N ASN A 20 -2.93 -5.08 19.18
CA ASN A 20 -3.76 -5.45 20.34
C ASN A 20 -4.59 -4.28 20.88
N ASN A 21 -4.71 -3.21 20.10
CA ASN A 21 -5.52 -2.06 20.45
C ASN A 21 -6.99 -2.47 20.55
N THR A 22 -7.67 -1.99 21.59
CA THR A 22 -9.13 -2.04 21.74
C THR A 22 -9.75 -0.79 21.09
N LEU A 23 -11.07 -0.74 21.02
CA LEU A 23 -11.75 0.43 20.46
C LEU A 23 -11.47 1.71 21.26
N GLU A 24 -11.32 1.56 22.60
CA GLU A 24 -11.05 2.66 23.51
C GLU A 24 -9.64 3.25 23.36
N ASP A 25 -8.70 2.47 22.81
CA ASP A 25 -7.33 2.92 22.55
C ASP A 25 -7.25 3.88 21.35
N PHE A 26 -8.31 3.96 20.54
CA PHE A 26 -8.40 4.90 19.44
C PHE A 26 -9.10 6.20 19.86
N PRO A 27 -8.62 7.37 19.39
CA PRO A 27 -9.36 8.62 19.50
C PRO A 27 -10.79 8.49 18.95
N PRO A 28 -11.80 9.16 19.55
CA PRO A 28 -13.18 9.01 19.14
C PRO A 28 -13.43 9.16 17.64
N GLU A 29 -12.75 10.11 17.01
CA GLU A 29 -12.84 10.42 15.57
C GLU A 29 -12.27 9.33 14.65
N LEU A 30 -11.47 8.41 15.19
CA LEU A 30 -10.88 7.31 14.43
C LEU A 30 -11.58 5.97 14.67
N ARG A 31 -12.50 5.86 15.62
CA ARG A 31 -13.09 4.57 16.03
C ARG A 31 -13.90 3.88 14.94
N ASP A 32 -14.44 4.66 14.01
CA ASP A 32 -15.23 4.14 12.88
C ASP A 32 -14.38 3.75 11.66
N VAL A 33 -13.08 4.12 11.66
CA VAL A 33 -12.20 3.93 10.49
C VAL A 33 -10.90 3.19 10.82
N ALA A 34 -10.51 3.13 12.10
CA ALA A 34 -9.32 2.42 12.55
C ALA A 34 -9.69 1.06 13.14
N THR A 35 -8.84 0.09 12.93
CA THR A 35 -8.98 -1.24 13.51
C THR A 35 -7.64 -1.80 13.99
N SER A 36 -7.67 -2.98 14.60
CA SER A 36 -6.50 -3.73 15.03
C SER A 36 -6.68 -5.21 14.74
N LEU A 37 -5.59 -5.98 14.74
CA LEU A 37 -5.66 -7.43 14.57
C LEU A 37 -6.50 -8.08 15.69
N TYR A 38 -6.48 -7.52 16.88
CA TYR A 38 -7.31 -8.00 17.99
C TYR A 38 -8.80 -7.77 17.73
N LEU A 39 -9.19 -6.59 17.26
CA LEU A 39 -10.59 -6.26 16.96
C LEU A 39 -11.14 -7.13 15.82
N GLU A 40 -10.33 -7.39 14.79
CA GLU A 40 -10.75 -8.20 13.63
C GLU A 40 -10.81 -9.70 13.95
N THR A 41 -9.92 -10.21 14.79
CA THR A 41 -9.78 -11.66 15.00
C THR A 41 -10.33 -12.14 16.35
N GLY A 42 -10.55 -11.23 17.29
CA GLY A 42 -10.87 -11.56 18.70
C GLY A 42 -9.70 -12.18 19.48
N LYS A 43 -8.50 -12.23 18.90
CA LYS A 43 -7.34 -12.90 19.50
C LYS A 43 -6.17 -11.94 19.69
N ARG A 44 -5.53 -12.02 20.86
CA ARG A 44 -4.30 -11.25 21.10
C ARG A 44 -3.14 -11.79 20.28
N VAL A 45 -2.41 -10.87 19.66
CA VAL A 45 -1.26 -11.18 18.82
C VAL A 45 0.01 -11.07 19.65
N GLN A 46 0.88 -12.04 19.49
CA GLN A 46 2.26 -11.97 19.99
C GLN A 46 3.09 -11.09 19.04
N ARG A 47 3.36 -9.86 19.43
CA ARG A 47 4.05 -8.86 18.56
C ARG A 47 5.40 -9.33 18.08
N ALA A 48 6.17 -10.05 18.92
CA ALA A 48 7.48 -10.58 18.52
C ALA A 48 7.36 -11.64 17.42
N ALA A 49 6.36 -12.52 17.49
CA ALA A 49 6.12 -13.50 16.45
C ALA A 49 5.68 -12.85 15.13
N LEU A 50 4.80 -11.83 15.20
CA LEU A 50 4.41 -11.05 14.02
C LEU A 50 5.62 -10.34 13.40
N ALA A 51 6.47 -9.70 14.21
CA ALA A 51 7.66 -9.03 13.71
C ALA A 51 8.63 -10.01 13.05
N ALA A 52 8.85 -11.19 13.62
CA ALA A 52 9.68 -12.23 13.02
C ALA A 52 9.12 -12.68 11.66
N ALA A 53 7.81 -12.95 11.58
CA ALA A 53 7.17 -13.32 10.32
C ALA A 53 7.30 -12.22 9.24
N LEU A 54 7.12 -10.95 9.62
CA LEU A 54 7.31 -9.82 8.69
C LEU A 54 8.75 -9.74 8.18
N ILE A 55 9.74 -9.95 9.04
CA ILE A 55 11.16 -9.97 8.64
C ILE A 55 11.42 -11.12 7.67
N GLU A 56 10.92 -12.32 7.96
CA GLU A 56 11.07 -13.49 7.08
C GLU A 56 10.46 -13.23 5.69
N GLU A 57 9.29 -12.62 5.60
CA GLU A 57 8.66 -12.28 4.32
C GLU A 57 9.42 -11.18 3.57
N LEU A 58 9.96 -10.19 4.28
CA LEU A 58 10.82 -9.15 3.69
C LEU A 58 12.13 -9.74 3.14
N ASP A 59 12.74 -10.70 3.84
CA ASP A 59 13.96 -11.39 3.36
C ASP A 59 13.67 -12.18 2.08
N LYS A 60 12.51 -12.87 2.00
CA LYS A 60 12.07 -13.57 0.78
C LYS A 60 11.86 -12.61 -0.37
N LEU A 61 11.17 -11.49 -0.12
CA LEU A 61 10.95 -10.44 -1.11
C LEU A 61 12.28 -9.87 -1.61
N TYR A 62 13.20 -9.60 -0.70
CA TYR A 62 14.53 -9.08 -1.06
C TYR A 62 15.31 -10.07 -1.94
N ALA A 63 15.28 -11.36 -1.59
CA ALA A 63 15.91 -12.40 -2.42
C ALA A 63 15.30 -12.49 -3.83
N ALA A 64 13.97 -12.38 -3.94
CA ALA A 64 13.27 -12.35 -5.22
C ALA A 64 13.64 -11.12 -6.06
N LEU A 65 13.73 -9.94 -5.43
CA LEU A 65 14.19 -8.71 -6.09
C LEU A 65 15.62 -8.86 -6.63
N GLN A 66 16.52 -9.47 -5.87
CA GLN A 66 17.92 -9.71 -6.28
C GLN A 66 18.02 -10.69 -7.45
N SER A 67 17.15 -11.69 -7.52
CA SER A 67 17.10 -12.67 -8.62
C SER A 67 16.29 -12.19 -9.83
N GLY A 68 15.58 -11.09 -9.72
CA GLY A 68 14.66 -10.59 -10.75
C GLY A 68 13.33 -11.37 -10.84
N ASP A 69 13.05 -12.29 -9.91
CA ASP A 69 11.83 -13.08 -9.87
C ASP A 69 10.74 -12.39 -9.01
N THR A 70 10.13 -11.37 -9.57
CA THR A 70 9.08 -10.60 -8.88
C THR A 70 7.66 -10.92 -9.35
N ALA A 71 7.50 -11.81 -10.33
CA ALA A 71 6.20 -12.08 -10.96
C ALA A 71 5.16 -12.65 -9.97
N SER A 72 5.58 -13.52 -9.04
CA SER A 72 4.71 -14.07 -8.00
C SER A 72 4.21 -12.99 -7.05
N TYR A 73 5.07 -12.06 -6.66
CA TYR A 73 4.71 -10.92 -5.79
C TYR A 73 3.78 -9.95 -6.50
N LEU A 74 4.00 -9.68 -7.79
CA LEU A 74 3.10 -8.84 -8.58
C LEU A 74 1.71 -9.48 -8.68
N THR A 75 1.65 -10.80 -8.91
CA THR A 75 0.38 -11.53 -8.98
C THR A 75 -0.37 -11.46 -7.65
N ALA A 76 0.32 -11.72 -6.53
CA ALA A 76 -0.27 -11.62 -5.19
C ALA A 76 -0.74 -10.19 -4.90
N TYR A 77 0.09 -9.20 -5.23
CA TYR A 77 -0.27 -7.78 -5.05
C TYR A 77 -1.54 -7.40 -5.82
N ARG A 78 -1.67 -7.81 -7.08
CA ARG A 78 -2.88 -7.57 -7.88
C ARG A 78 -4.11 -8.21 -7.27
N CYS A 79 -4.00 -9.45 -6.77
CA CYS A 79 -5.10 -10.15 -6.12
C CYS A 79 -5.58 -9.46 -4.84
N ASP A 80 -4.65 -8.94 -4.04
CA ASP A 80 -4.95 -8.36 -2.74
C ASP A 80 -5.18 -6.83 -2.79
N CYS A 81 -4.95 -6.20 -3.94
CA CYS A 81 -5.06 -4.75 -4.10
C CYS A 81 -6.53 -4.31 -4.14
N LEU A 82 -7.06 -3.84 -3.02
CA LEU A 82 -8.43 -3.34 -2.91
C LEU A 82 -8.73 -2.12 -3.79
N THR A 83 -7.70 -1.47 -4.30
CA THR A 83 -7.82 -0.28 -5.15
C THR A 83 -8.27 -0.61 -6.56
N LEU A 84 -7.92 -1.81 -7.07
CA LEU A 84 -8.21 -2.19 -8.44
C LEU A 84 -9.71 -2.37 -8.70
N GLY A 85 -10.14 -1.92 -9.87
CA GLY A 85 -11.55 -1.92 -10.29
C GLY A 85 -12.40 -0.83 -9.64
N ARG A 86 -11.81 0.06 -8.84
CA ARG A 86 -12.53 1.12 -8.11
C ARG A 86 -12.17 2.50 -8.61
N GLU A 87 -13.08 3.44 -8.37
CA GLU A 87 -12.79 4.86 -8.49
C GLU A 87 -11.88 5.29 -7.32
N VAL A 88 -10.83 6.02 -7.65
CA VAL A 88 -9.87 6.56 -6.70
C VAL A 88 -9.62 8.04 -6.99
N GLN A 89 -9.09 8.75 -6.03
CA GLN A 89 -8.72 10.14 -6.18
C GLN A 89 -7.21 10.25 -6.31
N LEU A 90 -6.74 10.76 -7.43
CA LEU A 90 -5.36 11.19 -7.58
C LEU A 90 -5.20 12.56 -6.94
N LEU A 91 -4.15 12.71 -6.15
CA LEU A 91 -3.76 13.98 -5.52
C LEU A 91 -2.40 14.38 -6.07
N TRP A 92 -2.39 15.39 -6.92
CA TRP A 92 -1.17 15.94 -7.51
C TRP A 92 -1.13 17.44 -7.28
N GLN A 93 -0.11 17.96 -6.61
CA GLN A 93 0.09 19.41 -6.40
C GLN A 93 -1.21 20.16 -6.03
N ASN A 94 -2.02 19.62 -5.12
CA ASN A 94 -3.34 20.13 -4.70
C ASN A 94 -4.46 20.01 -5.75
N VAL A 95 -4.25 19.39 -6.88
CA VAL A 95 -5.32 19.02 -7.82
C VAL A 95 -5.85 17.65 -7.42
N LYS A 96 -7.18 17.56 -7.31
CA LYS A 96 -7.89 16.31 -7.04
C LYS A 96 -8.57 15.86 -8.33
N GLU A 97 -8.23 14.68 -8.82
CA GLU A 97 -8.83 14.09 -10.00
C GLU A 97 -9.37 12.70 -9.71
N LYS A 98 -10.59 12.41 -10.17
CA LYS A 98 -11.17 11.07 -10.08
C LYS A 98 -10.75 10.24 -11.28
N VAL A 99 -10.28 9.03 -11.01
CA VAL A 99 -9.90 8.07 -12.03
C VAL A 99 -10.33 6.66 -11.62
N THR A 100 -10.41 5.75 -12.57
CA THR A 100 -10.60 4.32 -12.28
C THR A 100 -9.25 3.62 -12.24
N ALA A 101 -8.91 2.97 -11.14
CA ALA A 101 -7.73 2.12 -11.06
C ALA A 101 -7.99 0.82 -11.82
N LEU A 102 -7.19 0.53 -12.84
CA LEU A 102 -7.40 -0.62 -13.73
C LEU A 102 -6.53 -1.82 -13.37
N ASP A 103 -5.23 -1.58 -13.20
CA ASP A 103 -4.23 -2.62 -12.99
C ASP A 103 -2.97 -2.04 -12.32
N VAL A 104 -2.04 -2.91 -12.02
CA VAL A 104 -0.67 -2.56 -11.64
C VAL A 104 0.27 -3.17 -12.67
N ASP A 105 1.13 -2.35 -13.29
CA ASP A 105 2.04 -2.82 -14.32
C ASP A 105 3.22 -3.65 -13.75
N GLU A 106 4.07 -4.19 -14.61
CA GLU A 106 5.21 -5.03 -14.24
C GLU A 106 6.28 -4.30 -13.41
N GLN A 107 6.22 -2.98 -13.34
CA GLN A 107 7.10 -2.14 -12.53
C GLN A 107 6.37 -1.56 -11.31
N PHE A 108 5.24 -2.15 -10.94
CA PHE A 108 4.38 -1.73 -9.82
C PHE A 108 3.80 -0.31 -9.96
N GLY A 109 3.71 0.22 -11.19
CA GLY A 109 2.98 1.46 -11.48
C GLY A 109 1.48 1.21 -11.54
N LEU A 110 0.68 2.11 -10.95
CA LEU A 110 -0.78 2.04 -11.01
C LEU A 110 -1.30 2.49 -12.38
N VAL A 111 -1.95 1.60 -13.11
CA VAL A 111 -2.61 1.91 -14.38
C VAL A 111 -3.99 2.47 -14.09
N VAL A 112 -4.27 3.68 -14.56
CA VAL A 112 -5.54 4.37 -14.33
C VAL A 112 -6.21 4.78 -15.63
N ARG A 113 -7.54 4.90 -15.59
CA ARG A 113 -8.35 5.49 -16.66
C ARG A 113 -9.03 6.74 -16.15
N HIS A 114 -8.82 7.85 -16.85
CA HIS A 114 -9.46 9.12 -16.65
C HIS A 114 -10.91 9.15 -17.14
N GLU A 115 -11.68 10.15 -16.76
CA GLU A 115 -13.07 10.33 -17.22
C GLU A 115 -13.18 10.52 -18.73
N ASP A 116 -12.17 11.12 -19.37
CA ASP A 116 -12.07 11.29 -20.83
C ASP A 116 -11.71 10.00 -21.58
N GLY A 117 -11.48 8.89 -20.86
CA GLY A 117 -11.08 7.59 -21.42
C GLY A 117 -9.57 7.41 -21.59
N ARG A 118 -8.76 8.42 -21.37
CA ARG A 118 -7.29 8.32 -21.42
C ARG A 118 -6.80 7.34 -20.36
N VAL A 119 -5.87 6.49 -20.74
CA VAL A 119 -5.22 5.53 -19.84
C VAL A 119 -3.76 5.93 -19.67
N GLU A 120 -3.29 5.96 -18.43
CA GLU A 120 -1.88 6.21 -18.12
C GLU A 120 -1.43 5.40 -16.91
N THR A 121 -0.11 5.29 -16.74
CA THR A 121 0.50 4.64 -15.58
C THR A 121 1.05 5.68 -14.62
N ILE A 122 0.55 5.66 -13.40
CA ILE A 122 1.01 6.54 -12.31
C ILE A 122 2.15 5.83 -11.58
N ARG A 123 3.31 6.46 -11.55
CA ARG A 123 4.48 5.99 -10.80
C ARG A 123 4.64 6.79 -9.51
N THR A 124 5.08 6.12 -8.47
CA THR A 124 5.24 6.70 -7.13
C THR A 124 6.24 7.86 -7.10
N GLY A 125 5.98 8.85 -6.26
CA GLY A 125 6.85 9.99 -5.94
C GLY A 125 6.12 11.32 -5.89
N GLU A 126 5.09 11.54 -6.70
CA GLU A 126 4.41 12.82 -6.81
C GLU A 126 2.87 12.73 -6.73
N VAL A 127 2.31 11.52 -6.68
CA VAL A 127 0.87 11.30 -6.67
C VAL A 127 0.46 10.47 -5.45
N SER A 128 -0.52 10.96 -4.70
CA SER A 128 -1.17 10.23 -3.62
C SER A 128 -2.50 9.68 -4.12
N VAL A 129 -2.67 8.36 -4.02
CA VAL A 129 -3.93 7.68 -4.37
C VAL A 129 -4.75 7.53 -3.09
N ARG A 130 -5.98 8.00 -3.11
CA ARG A 130 -6.92 7.83 -1.98
C ARG A 130 -8.20 7.21 -2.47
N GLY A 131 -8.68 6.20 -1.75
CA GLY A 131 -10.01 5.63 -1.99
C GLY A 131 -11.10 6.65 -1.67
N LEU A 132 -12.20 6.62 -2.43
CA LEU A 132 -13.36 7.50 -2.21
C LEU A 132 -14.14 7.16 -0.92
N TYR A 133 -13.82 6.04 -0.29
CA TYR A 133 -14.50 5.53 0.90
C TYR A 133 -13.54 5.51 2.09
N GLY A 134 -13.45 6.65 2.80
CA GLY A 134 -13.03 6.60 4.19
C GLY A 134 -11.56 6.73 4.53
N TYR A 135 -10.75 7.38 3.73
CA TYR A 135 -9.56 7.99 4.30
C TYR A 135 -9.92 9.39 4.77
N VAL A 136 -9.80 9.60 6.06
CA VAL A 136 -10.05 10.86 6.76
C VAL A 136 -9.37 12.01 6.00
N GLU A 137 -10.12 13.08 5.76
CA GLU A 137 -9.60 14.35 5.23
C GLU A 137 -8.59 14.98 6.18
#